data_96b593d159cf9a6ebc3f09daf0e1ee12
#
_entry.id   96b593d159cf9a6ebc3f09daf0e1ee12
#
_cell.length_a   1.000
_cell.length_b   1.000
_cell.length_c   1.000
_cell.angle_alpha   90.00
_cell.angle_beta   90.00
_cell.angle_gamma   90.00
#
_symmetry.space_group_name_H-M   'P 1'
#
loop_
_entity.id
_entity.type
_entity.pdbx_description
1 polymer ?
#
loop_
_entity_poly.entity_id
_entity_poly.type
_entity_poly.pdbx_seq_one_letter_code
_entity_poly.pdbx_strand_id
1 'polypeptide(L)'
;DAAEPVGYTFQKGNRKIAIVTDTGCVTEEIFAAIRDADILVIEANHEKNILLCGKYPYPVKHRILSDQGHLSNEATGQVLSRYLTEFEGSHRPEVLLAHLSKDNNSPAQAMLTIRNILEENGYYLGKNLSMEVAQREGIGRLLTI
;
A
#
# COMPACT_ATOMS: atom_id res chain seq x y z
N ASP A 1 5.55 11.60 10.61
CA ASP A 1 6.88 11.16 10.15
C ASP A 1 7.61 10.51 11.32
N ALA A 2 7.66 9.19 11.34
CA ALA A 2 8.37 8.45 12.37
C ALA A 2 9.88 8.64 12.23
N ALA A 3 10.58 8.80 13.36
CA ALA A 3 12.05 8.85 13.37
C ALA A 3 12.64 7.48 12.96
N GLU A 4 11.96 6.41 13.34
CA GLU A 4 12.25 5.03 12.99
C GLU A 4 10.93 4.35 12.59
N PRO A 5 10.56 4.34 11.30
CA PRO A 5 9.34 3.67 10.85
C PRO A 5 9.45 2.15 11.05
N VAL A 6 8.40 1.54 11.56
CA VAL A 6 8.32 0.09 11.78
C VAL A 6 7.10 -0.50 11.09
N GLY A 7 7.27 -1.66 10.50
CA GLY A 7 6.18 -2.52 10.05
C GLY A 7 5.87 -3.61 11.07
N TYR A 8 4.70 -4.21 10.96
CA TYR A 8 4.27 -5.31 11.82
C TYR A 8 3.85 -6.50 11.01
N THR A 9 4.22 -7.69 11.45
CA THR A 9 3.66 -8.95 10.97
C THR A 9 3.08 -9.75 12.12
N PHE A 10 1.91 -10.33 11.90
CA PHE A 10 1.24 -11.23 12.83
C PHE A 10 1.07 -12.56 12.13
N GLN A 11 1.55 -13.64 12.75
CA GLN A 11 1.47 -14.98 12.17
C GLN A 11 0.89 -15.97 13.16
N LYS A 12 -0.04 -16.80 12.66
CA LYS A 12 -0.61 -17.94 13.40
C LYS A 12 -0.76 -19.12 12.45
N GLY A 13 0.03 -20.16 12.69
CA GLY A 13 0.13 -21.28 11.75
C GLY A 13 0.66 -20.80 10.39
N ASN A 14 -0.10 -21.07 9.34
CA ASN A 14 0.19 -20.64 7.97
C ASN A 14 -0.56 -19.36 7.57
N ARG A 15 -1.17 -18.65 8.52
CA ARG A 15 -1.88 -17.39 8.27
C ARG A 15 -1.06 -16.20 8.71
N LYS A 16 -1.04 -15.15 7.88
CA LYS A 16 -0.20 -13.99 8.09
C LYS A 16 -0.93 -12.69 7.78
N ILE A 17 -0.78 -11.72 8.66
CA ILE A 17 -1.19 -10.33 8.45
C ILE A 17 0.07 -9.47 8.47
N ALA A 18 0.20 -8.54 7.53
CA ALA A 18 1.28 -7.57 7.52
C ALA A 18 0.74 -6.14 7.43
N ILE A 19 1.42 -5.22 8.12
CA ILE A 19 1.09 -3.78 8.13
C ILE A 19 2.36 -3.01 7.84
N VAL A 20 2.34 -2.21 6.76
CA VAL A 20 3.47 -1.37 6.31
C VAL A 20 2.94 0.01 5.96
N THR A 21 3.19 0.99 6.82
CA THR A 21 2.85 2.40 6.61
C THR A 21 4.01 3.28 7.04
N ASP A 22 3.97 4.56 6.71
CA ASP A 22 5.01 5.54 7.03
C ASP A 22 6.39 5.18 6.47
N THR A 23 6.44 4.70 5.24
CA THR A 23 7.68 4.37 4.54
C THR A 23 7.71 4.94 3.14
N GLY A 24 8.83 5.51 2.73
CA GLY A 24 9.03 6.04 1.38
C GLY A 24 9.46 4.98 0.36
N CYS A 25 9.92 3.83 0.84
CA CYS A 25 10.32 2.71 -0.02
C CYS A 25 10.06 1.37 0.65
N VAL A 26 9.92 0.32 -0.14
CA VAL A 26 9.85 -1.07 0.33
C VAL A 26 11.17 -1.74 0.03
N THR A 27 12.00 -1.91 1.08
CA THR A 27 13.29 -2.63 0.97
C THR A 27 13.07 -4.14 0.79
N GLU A 28 14.12 -4.87 0.43
CA GLU A 28 14.02 -6.33 0.31
C GLU A 28 13.65 -7.01 1.64
N GLU A 29 14.07 -6.46 2.78
CA GLU A 29 13.69 -6.95 4.11
C GLU A 29 12.19 -6.74 4.38
N ILE A 30 11.67 -5.54 4.06
CA ILE A 30 10.24 -5.24 4.18
C ILE A 30 9.46 -6.15 3.22
N PHE A 31 9.94 -6.29 1.98
CA PHE A 31 9.29 -7.14 1.00
C PHE A 31 9.24 -8.61 1.44
N ALA A 32 10.34 -9.15 1.95
CA ALA A 32 10.39 -10.50 2.51
C ALA A 32 9.43 -10.68 3.71
N ALA A 33 9.26 -9.62 4.52
CA ALA A 33 8.35 -9.65 5.65
C ALA A 33 6.87 -9.65 5.22
N ILE A 34 6.50 -8.96 4.14
CA ILE A 34 5.10 -8.91 3.66
C ILE A 34 4.74 -10.05 2.71
N ARG A 35 5.73 -10.72 2.10
CA ARG A 35 5.50 -11.82 1.18
C ARG A 35 4.57 -12.87 1.82
N ASP A 36 3.61 -13.37 1.04
CA ASP A 36 2.61 -14.36 1.46
C ASP A 36 1.69 -13.94 2.62
N ALA A 37 1.51 -12.64 2.85
CA ALA A 37 0.52 -12.17 3.80
C ALA A 37 -0.90 -12.40 3.25
N ASP A 38 -1.77 -13.02 4.05
CA ASP A 38 -3.19 -13.19 3.71
C ASP A 38 -3.94 -11.85 3.71
N ILE A 39 -3.57 -10.98 4.66
CA ILE A 39 -4.03 -9.59 4.72
C ILE A 39 -2.80 -8.69 4.71
N LEU A 40 -2.74 -7.79 3.75
CA LEU A 40 -1.70 -6.77 3.65
C LEU A 40 -2.31 -5.37 3.79
N VAL A 41 -1.95 -4.67 4.86
CA VAL A 41 -2.22 -3.23 5.02
C VAL A 41 -0.98 -2.48 4.54
N ILE A 42 -1.12 -1.72 3.45
CA ILE A 42 0.00 -1.02 2.83
C ILE A 42 -0.33 0.44 2.59
N GLU A 43 0.67 1.29 2.72
CA GLU A 43 0.54 2.71 2.44
C GLU A 43 0.21 2.99 0.97
N ALA A 44 -0.71 3.93 0.73
CA ALA A 44 -0.97 4.58 -0.55
C ALA A 44 -1.14 6.08 -0.28
N ASN A 45 -0.03 6.77 0.01
CA ASN A 45 -0.11 8.08 0.60
C ASN A 45 -0.56 9.15 -0.38
N HIS A 46 0.06 9.25 -1.55
CA HIS A 46 -0.16 10.38 -2.44
C HIS A 46 -0.16 10.01 -3.92
N GLU A 47 -0.89 10.80 -4.69
CA GLU A 47 -0.75 10.86 -6.14
C GLU A 47 0.35 11.88 -6.50
N LYS A 48 1.38 11.44 -7.22
CA LYS A 48 2.56 12.26 -7.53
C LYS A 48 2.21 13.61 -8.16
N ASN A 49 1.31 13.61 -9.16
CA ASN A 49 0.93 14.82 -9.86
C ASN A 49 0.15 15.79 -8.97
N ILE A 50 -0.72 15.29 -8.10
CA ILE A 50 -1.46 16.12 -7.15
C ILE A 50 -0.49 16.73 -6.13
N LEU A 51 0.47 15.95 -5.60
CA LEU A 51 1.50 16.46 -4.70
C LEU A 51 2.35 17.54 -5.36
N LEU A 52 2.83 17.31 -6.58
CA LEU A 52 3.70 18.26 -7.30
C LEU A 52 2.98 19.58 -7.60
N CYS A 53 1.71 19.54 -7.99
CA CYS A 53 0.88 20.73 -8.25
C CYS A 53 0.30 21.34 -6.97
N GLY A 54 0.34 20.63 -5.85
CA GLY A 54 -0.27 21.01 -4.58
C GLY A 54 0.43 22.18 -3.87
N LYS A 55 -0.18 22.62 -2.78
CA LYS A 55 0.19 23.82 -2.00
C LYS A 55 1.46 23.70 -1.16
N TYR A 56 2.01 22.50 -0.98
CA TYR A 56 3.16 22.29 -0.11
C TYR A 56 4.43 22.95 -0.66
N PRO A 57 5.28 23.53 0.23
CA PRO A 57 6.59 24.04 -0.17
C PRO A 57 7.47 22.94 -0.76
N TYR A 58 8.37 23.34 -1.68
CA TYR A 58 9.26 22.41 -2.37
C TYR A 58 10.03 21.45 -1.45
N PRO A 59 10.63 21.90 -0.31
CA PRO A 59 11.33 20.99 0.58
C PRO A 59 10.42 19.89 1.18
N VAL A 60 9.15 20.21 1.46
CA VAL A 60 8.18 19.25 1.97
C VAL A 60 7.81 18.23 0.87
N LYS A 61 7.57 18.69 -0.37
CA LYS A 61 7.32 17.81 -1.51
C LYS A 61 8.48 16.84 -1.73
N HIS A 62 9.72 17.38 -1.72
CA HIS A 62 10.92 16.58 -1.92
C HIS A 62 11.09 15.52 -0.82
N ARG A 63 10.81 15.86 0.45
CA ARG A 63 10.84 14.89 1.53
C ARG A 63 9.80 13.80 1.36
N ILE A 64 8.54 14.16 1.03
CA ILE A 64 7.46 13.18 0.81
C ILE A 64 7.82 12.18 -0.30
N LEU A 65 8.48 12.65 -1.37
CA LEU A 65 8.90 11.83 -2.51
C LEU A 65 10.17 11.01 -2.28
N SER A 66 10.87 11.23 -1.17
CA SER A 66 12.12 10.51 -0.87
C SER A 66 11.87 9.15 -0.22
N ASP A 67 12.91 8.31 -0.14
CA ASP A 67 12.86 7.02 0.55
C ASP A 67 12.54 7.13 2.06
N GLN A 68 12.72 8.32 2.64
CA GLN A 68 12.34 8.64 4.02
C GLN A 68 10.96 9.33 4.12
N GLY A 69 10.23 9.37 3.02
CA GLY A 69 8.91 9.97 2.95
C GLY A 69 7.80 8.93 2.99
N HIS A 70 6.99 8.90 1.94
CA HIS A 70 5.79 8.06 1.86
C HIS A 70 5.64 7.40 0.49
N LEU A 71 5.09 6.20 0.46
CA LEU A 71 4.77 5.50 -0.78
C LEU A 71 3.71 6.26 -1.58
N SER A 72 4.02 6.55 -2.84
CA SER A 72 3.02 7.04 -3.79
C SER A 72 2.08 5.91 -4.22
N ASN A 73 0.92 6.26 -4.78
CA ASN A 73 0.00 5.28 -5.38
C ASN A 73 0.71 4.41 -6.43
N GLU A 74 1.57 5.02 -7.26
CA GLU A 74 2.36 4.32 -8.27
C GLU A 74 3.34 3.31 -7.63
N ALA A 75 4.11 3.73 -6.62
CA ALA A 75 5.05 2.84 -5.93
C ALA A 75 4.31 1.66 -5.27
N THR A 76 3.18 1.92 -4.63
CA THR A 76 2.33 0.89 -4.04
C THR A 76 1.81 -0.09 -5.08
N GLY A 77 1.37 0.40 -6.25
CA GLY A 77 0.95 -0.46 -7.36
C GLY A 77 2.06 -1.38 -7.86
N GLN A 78 3.29 -0.87 -7.97
CA GLN A 78 4.46 -1.66 -8.35
C GLN A 78 4.81 -2.73 -7.30
N VAL A 79 4.79 -2.35 -6.02
CA VAL A 79 5.02 -3.30 -4.90
C VAL A 79 3.96 -4.41 -4.92
N LEU A 80 2.68 -4.06 -5.09
CA LEU A 80 1.60 -5.04 -5.15
C LEU A 80 1.69 -5.95 -6.39
N SER A 81 2.13 -5.42 -7.53
CA SER A 81 2.40 -6.23 -8.73
C SER A 81 3.47 -7.29 -8.45
N ARG A 82 4.59 -6.89 -7.86
CA ARG A 82 5.66 -7.82 -7.45
C ARG A 82 5.15 -8.81 -6.40
N TYR A 83 4.43 -8.33 -5.40
CA TYR A 83 3.83 -9.16 -4.36
C TYR A 83 2.95 -10.27 -4.94
N LEU A 84 2.08 -9.95 -5.90
CA LEU A 84 1.21 -10.94 -6.55
C LEU A 84 1.98 -11.91 -7.45
N THR A 85 3.09 -11.46 -8.05
CA THR A 85 3.98 -12.34 -8.85
C THR A 85 4.65 -13.41 -7.99
N GLU A 86 5.06 -13.06 -6.77
CA GLU A 86 5.77 -13.93 -5.83
C GLU A 86 4.84 -14.62 -4.82
N PHE A 87 3.52 -14.36 -4.88
CA PHE A 87 2.55 -14.89 -3.92
C PHE A 87 2.31 -16.39 -4.14
N GLU A 88 2.67 -17.22 -3.17
CA GLU A 88 2.51 -18.67 -3.19
C GLU A 88 1.28 -19.16 -2.39
N GLY A 89 0.49 -18.24 -1.83
CA GLY A 89 -0.71 -18.57 -1.07
C GLY A 89 -1.76 -19.29 -1.91
N SER A 90 -2.49 -20.20 -1.28
CA SER A 90 -3.56 -20.99 -1.93
C SER A 90 -4.89 -20.24 -2.06
N HIS A 91 -4.96 -19.01 -1.58
CA HIS A 91 -6.17 -18.19 -1.57
C HIS A 91 -5.86 -16.78 -2.06
N ARG A 92 -6.91 -16.01 -2.30
CA ARG A 92 -6.79 -14.62 -2.77
C ARG A 92 -6.46 -13.70 -1.58
N PRO A 93 -5.35 -12.94 -1.63
CA PRO A 93 -5.00 -12.02 -0.56
C PRO A 93 -5.97 -10.83 -0.51
N GLU A 94 -6.15 -10.31 0.71
CA GLU A 94 -6.89 -9.08 1.00
C GLU A 94 -5.90 -7.92 1.19
N VAL A 95 -6.05 -6.85 0.42
CA VAL A 95 -5.21 -5.66 0.49
C VAL A 95 -6.01 -4.47 0.99
N LEU A 96 -5.51 -3.80 2.03
CA LEU A 96 -6.05 -2.55 2.55
C LEU A 96 -5.07 -1.42 2.24
N LEU A 97 -5.48 -0.50 1.38
CA LEU A 97 -4.73 0.74 1.13
C LEU A 97 -4.95 1.69 2.30
N ALA A 98 -3.90 2.08 2.97
CA ALA A 98 -3.95 2.89 4.17
C ALA A 98 -3.09 4.15 4.08
N HIS A 99 -3.15 4.97 5.11
CA HIS A 99 -2.32 6.17 5.29
C HIS A 99 -2.41 7.19 4.14
N LEU A 100 -3.58 7.35 3.54
CA LEU A 100 -3.81 8.30 2.45
C LEU A 100 -3.69 9.76 2.92
N SER A 101 -2.96 10.58 2.18
CA SER A 101 -2.88 12.03 2.41
C SER A 101 -4.25 12.71 2.20
N LYS A 102 -4.62 13.61 3.11
CA LYS A 102 -5.85 14.43 2.96
C LYS A 102 -5.76 15.42 1.80
N ASP A 103 -4.57 15.96 1.57
CA ASP A 103 -4.35 17.03 0.61
C ASP A 103 -3.91 16.53 -0.76
N ASN A 104 -3.27 15.37 -0.82
CA ASN A 104 -2.58 14.90 -2.03
C ASN A 104 -3.08 13.54 -2.54
N ASN A 105 -4.23 13.08 -2.04
CA ASN A 105 -4.85 11.83 -2.47
C ASN A 105 -6.37 11.82 -2.21
N SER A 106 -7.03 10.82 -2.79
CA SER A 106 -8.38 10.43 -2.43
C SER A 106 -8.53 8.91 -2.56
N PRO A 107 -9.51 8.29 -1.89
CA PRO A 107 -9.78 6.85 -2.06
C PRO A 107 -9.98 6.44 -3.51
N ALA A 108 -10.73 7.23 -4.28
CA ALA A 108 -10.98 6.95 -5.70
C ALA A 108 -9.69 7.02 -6.54
N GLN A 109 -8.83 8.02 -6.28
CA GLN A 109 -7.57 8.18 -7.00
C GLN A 109 -6.59 7.04 -6.68
N ALA A 110 -6.42 6.69 -5.42
CA ALA A 110 -5.56 5.58 -5.01
C ALA A 110 -6.01 4.26 -5.67
N MET A 111 -7.30 3.95 -5.57
CA MET A 111 -7.88 2.77 -6.21
C MET A 111 -7.69 2.75 -7.72
N LEU A 112 -7.87 3.88 -8.40
CA LEU A 112 -7.75 3.98 -9.86
C LEU A 112 -6.30 3.75 -10.30
N THR A 113 -5.34 4.48 -9.71
CA THR A 113 -3.92 4.40 -10.09
C THR A 113 -3.39 2.98 -9.85
N ILE A 114 -3.62 2.43 -8.66
CA ILE A 114 -3.11 1.10 -8.31
C ILE A 114 -3.76 0.02 -9.15
N ARG A 115 -5.08 0.07 -9.34
CA ARG A 115 -5.80 -0.88 -10.21
C ARG A 115 -5.25 -0.90 -11.63
N ASN A 116 -5.04 0.27 -12.24
CA ASN A 116 -4.51 0.36 -13.60
C ASN A 116 -3.13 -0.33 -13.70
N ILE A 117 -2.23 -0.07 -12.75
CA ILE A 117 -0.90 -0.72 -12.71
C ILE A 117 -1.03 -2.24 -12.57
N LEU A 118 -1.92 -2.71 -11.72
CA LEU A 118 -2.17 -4.15 -11.56
C LEU A 118 -2.71 -4.78 -12.83
N GLU A 119 -3.70 -4.15 -13.48
CA GLU A 119 -4.31 -4.64 -14.73
C GLU A 119 -3.30 -4.67 -15.89
N GLU A 120 -2.41 -3.67 -16.00
CA GLU A 120 -1.30 -3.64 -16.96
C GLU A 120 -0.33 -4.81 -16.77
N ASN A 121 -0.20 -5.32 -15.54
CA ASN A 121 0.60 -6.48 -15.18
C ASN A 121 -0.20 -7.81 -15.17
N GLY A 122 -1.45 -7.79 -15.63
CA GLY A 122 -2.31 -8.98 -15.74
C GLY A 122 -3.01 -9.39 -14.45
N TYR A 123 -3.04 -8.54 -13.43
CA TYR A 123 -3.71 -8.80 -12.15
C TYR A 123 -5.03 -8.02 -12.04
N TYR A 124 -6.08 -8.71 -11.68
CA TYR A 124 -7.45 -8.17 -11.67
C TYR A 124 -8.07 -8.30 -10.29
N LEU A 125 -8.71 -7.20 -9.83
CA LEU A 125 -9.49 -7.21 -8.60
C LEU A 125 -10.62 -8.24 -8.69
N GLY A 126 -10.87 -8.90 -7.56
CA GLY A 126 -11.88 -9.97 -7.48
C GLY A 126 -11.40 -11.32 -8.03
N LYS A 127 -10.34 -11.35 -8.85
CA LYS A 127 -9.73 -12.58 -9.38
C LYS A 127 -8.43 -12.93 -8.64
N ASN A 128 -7.46 -12.03 -8.65
CA ASN A 128 -6.13 -12.26 -8.09
C ASN A 128 -5.99 -11.74 -6.65
N LEU A 129 -6.69 -10.66 -6.34
CA LEU A 129 -6.71 -10.05 -5.00
C LEU A 129 -8.07 -9.40 -4.73
N SER A 130 -8.36 -9.16 -3.44
CA SER A 130 -9.36 -8.20 -2.99
C SER A 130 -8.63 -6.94 -2.54
N MET A 131 -9.11 -5.75 -2.90
CA MET A 131 -8.47 -4.50 -2.52
C MET A 131 -9.52 -3.46 -2.17
N GLU A 132 -9.31 -2.77 -1.06
CA GLU A 132 -10.14 -1.64 -0.63
C GLU A 132 -9.29 -0.57 0.09
N VAL A 133 -9.84 0.61 0.26
CA VAL A 133 -9.20 1.67 1.05
C VAL A 133 -9.71 1.60 2.48
N ALA A 134 -8.77 1.56 3.43
CA ALA A 134 -9.10 1.62 4.85
C ALA A 134 -9.81 2.94 5.18
N GLN A 135 -10.91 2.85 5.92
CA GLN A 135 -11.65 4.04 6.34
C GLN A 135 -10.82 4.84 7.35
N ARG A 136 -10.77 6.16 7.17
CA ARG A 136 -10.06 7.04 8.09
C ARG A 136 -10.83 7.23 9.39
N GLU A 137 -12.14 7.27 9.29
CA GLU A 137 -13.07 7.46 10.41
C GLU A 137 -14.09 6.33 10.38
N GLY A 138 -14.37 5.76 11.55
CA GLY A 138 -15.28 4.64 11.69
C GLY A 138 -14.60 3.27 11.64
N ILE A 139 -15.41 2.25 11.68
CA ILE A 139 -14.98 0.84 11.67
C ILE A 139 -15.18 0.29 10.27
N GLY A 140 -14.12 -0.27 9.69
CA GLY A 140 -14.19 -0.99 8.43
C GLY A 140 -14.88 -2.35 8.56
N ARG A 141 -14.96 -3.10 7.47
CA ARG A 141 -15.49 -4.48 7.52
C ARG A 141 -14.55 -5.40 8.30
N LEU A 142 -15.11 -6.43 8.91
CA LEU A 142 -14.32 -7.50 9.51
C LEU A 142 -13.71 -8.36 8.39
N LEU A 143 -12.39 -8.53 8.44
CA LEU A 143 -11.64 -9.46 7.59
C LEU A 143 -11.34 -10.72 8.40
N THR A 144 -11.54 -11.87 7.78
CA THR A 144 -11.25 -13.19 8.35
C THR A 144 -10.33 -13.99 7.42
N ILE A 145 -9.33 -14.65 7.98
CA ILE A 145 -8.35 -15.47 7.29
C ILE A 145 -8.26 -16.87 7.88
#